data_ce4f9f286dfa3f07fc1acede12c0009f
#
_entry.id   ce4f9f286dfa3f07fc1acede12c0009f
#
_cell.length_a   1.000
_cell.length_b   1.000
_cell.length_c   1.000
_cell.angle_alpha   90.00
_cell.angle_beta   90.00
_cell.angle_gamma   90.00
#
_symmetry.space_group_name_H-M   'P 1'
#
loop_
_entity.id
_entity.type
_entity.pdbx_description
1 polymer ?
#
loop_
_entity_poly.entity_id
_entity_poly.type
_entity_poly.pdbx_seq_one_letter_code
_entity_poly.pdbx_strand_id
1 'polypeptide(L)'
;MHVSLNISIKNVQMLKFTSINKENPSKVESKVRSKNFDEIYANFAKQKAEEQASRCSQCGVPFCQVHCPLHNNIPDWLKLTAENRLEEAYQVSSSTNNMPEICGRICPQDRLCEGNCVIEQSGHGTVTIGSIEKYITDTAWDKGWIKKIKPTINRDQTVGVIGAGPAGLAAAEELRKLGYKITIYDRYDRAGGLLIYGIPNFKLEKEIVTRRTKLLEDSGVEFKLNFNVGEDKTFDELRKIHDAIVIATGVYKSRDINLNEQNFSNVVPALKYLTASNKVGLKDKVEEFDSGLLNANNKNVIVVGGGDTAMDCVRTAVRQGAKTVKCLYRRDKNNMPGSQREVENAIEEGVDFNWLTLPTLYQGNDKLEEVKIVKMELGSPDESGRRKPEIIENSEEILKSDLVIEALGFEPENLPVMFNESSLNVTKWGTLKVDYKNLMTSVDGVFAAGDIVRGASLVVWGIKDGRDVAGHIHQFLNKNIEKNKRVVNE
;
A
#
# COMPACT_ATOMS: atom_id res chain seq x y z
N MET A 1 30.28 -40.46 27.00
CA MET A 1 30.48 -39.02 27.18
C MET A 1 29.18 -38.33 26.81
N HIS A 2 28.35 -37.95 27.82
CA HIS A 2 27.18 -37.13 27.62
C HIS A 2 27.62 -35.65 27.61
N VAL A 3 27.57 -35.03 26.46
CA VAL A 3 27.75 -33.57 26.35
C VAL A 3 26.39 -32.95 26.71
N SER A 4 26.27 -32.48 27.96
CA SER A 4 25.14 -31.64 28.36
C SER A 4 25.28 -30.29 27.70
N LEU A 5 24.50 -30.02 26.65
CA LEU A 5 24.31 -28.70 26.14
C LEU A 5 23.50 -27.88 27.17
N ASN A 6 24.21 -27.16 28.04
CA ASN A 6 23.61 -26.11 28.86
C ASN A 6 23.20 -24.94 27.95
N ILE A 7 22.02 -25.02 27.34
CA ILE A 7 21.36 -23.87 26.78
C ILE A 7 20.84 -23.03 27.95
N SER A 8 21.63 -22.06 28.37
CA SER A 8 21.17 -21.01 29.28
C SER A 8 20.05 -20.23 28.55
N ILE A 9 18.81 -20.62 28.77
CA ILE A 9 17.65 -19.82 28.38
C ILE A 9 17.72 -18.54 29.24
N LYS A 10 18.32 -17.48 28.71
CA LYS A 10 18.20 -16.16 29.31
C LYS A 10 16.70 -15.86 29.34
N ASN A 11 16.12 -15.88 30.51
CA ASN A 11 14.74 -15.41 30.71
C ASN A 11 14.70 -13.93 30.34
N VAL A 12 14.36 -13.65 29.08
CA VAL A 12 14.24 -12.27 28.61
C VAL A 12 12.98 -11.71 29.25
N GLN A 13 13.16 -10.80 30.17
CA GLN A 13 12.06 -10.12 30.82
C GLN A 13 11.38 -9.18 29.82
N MET A 14 10.15 -9.47 29.46
CA MET A 14 9.27 -8.54 28.76
C MET A 14 8.85 -7.38 29.69
N LEU A 15 7.95 -6.49 29.25
CA LEU A 15 7.45 -5.36 30.05
C LEU A 15 8.51 -4.28 30.36
N LYS A 16 9.57 -4.21 29.59
CA LYS A 16 10.66 -3.25 29.83
C LYS A 16 10.35 -1.81 29.44
N PHE A 17 9.13 -1.51 29.01
CA PHE A 17 8.74 -0.14 28.62
C PHE A 17 8.89 0.89 29.73
N THR A 18 8.91 0.47 31.01
CA THR A 18 9.14 1.33 32.16
C THR A 18 10.62 1.69 32.38
N SER A 19 11.54 0.89 31.84
CA SER A 19 12.99 1.06 32.01
C SER A 19 13.75 1.31 30.71
N ILE A 20 13.14 1.02 29.55
CA ILE A 20 13.69 1.25 28.22
C ILE A 20 12.79 2.23 27.49
N ASN A 21 13.31 3.37 27.09
CA ASN A 21 12.59 4.36 26.29
C ASN A 21 12.31 3.86 24.87
N LYS A 22 11.24 4.37 24.24
CA LYS A 22 11.01 4.21 22.81
C LYS A 22 12.16 4.80 22.02
N GLU A 23 12.70 4.03 21.10
CA GLU A 23 13.72 4.47 20.17
C GLU A 23 13.39 3.96 18.77
N ASN A 24 13.30 4.88 17.82
CA ASN A 24 13.12 4.54 16.41
C ASN A 24 14.48 4.23 15.78
N PRO A 25 14.52 3.48 14.65
CA PRO A 25 15.73 3.40 13.84
C PRO A 25 16.24 4.80 13.48
N SER A 26 17.54 4.94 13.34
CA SER A 26 18.13 6.21 12.91
C SER A 26 17.56 6.61 11.55
N LYS A 27 17.29 7.89 11.40
CA LYS A 27 16.78 8.49 10.16
C LYS A 27 17.89 9.29 9.50
N VAL A 28 18.10 9.12 8.20
CA VAL A 28 19.07 9.90 7.43
C VAL A 28 18.72 11.39 7.52
N GLU A 29 19.72 12.25 7.72
CA GLU A 29 19.53 13.70 7.83
C GLU A 29 18.78 14.27 6.62
N SER A 30 17.87 15.22 6.85
CA SER A 30 17.01 15.78 5.81
C SER A 30 17.77 16.36 4.62
N LYS A 31 18.91 17.05 4.87
CA LYS A 31 19.77 17.61 3.83
C LYS A 31 20.44 16.55 2.92
N VAL A 32 20.59 15.33 3.42
CA VAL A 32 21.16 14.21 2.66
C VAL A 32 20.05 13.46 1.95
N ARG A 33 19.01 13.02 2.69
CA ARG A 33 17.92 12.20 2.14
C ARG A 33 17.05 12.92 1.13
N SER A 34 17.00 14.26 1.15
CA SER A 34 16.28 15.05 0.14
C SER A 34 16.98 15.10 -1.23
N LYS A 35 18.18 14.52 -1.37
CA LYS A 35 18.97 14.51 -2.61
C LYS A 35 19.04 13.16 -3.30
N ASN A 36 18.48 12.10 -2.70
CA ASN A 36 18.44 10.76 -3.26
C ASN A 36 17.10 10.08 -3.00
N PHE A 37 16.91 8.90 -3.59
CA PHE A 37 15.70 8.09 -3.45
C PHE A 37 15.92 6.82 -2.62
N ASP A 38 16.98 6.76 -1.81
CA ASP A 38 17.25 5.63 -0.93
C ASP A 38 16.31 5.62 0.27
N GLU A 39 16.10 4.44 0.87
CA GLU A 39 15.25 4.31 2.06
C GLU A 39 15.79 5.16 3.21
N ILE A 40 14.90 5.95 3.83
CA ILE A 40 15.31 6.98 4.80
C ILE A 40 15.55 6.48 6.23
N TYR A 41 15.01 5.30 6.56
CA TYR A 41 15.17 4.69 7.88
C TYR A 41 16.15 3.52 7.82
N ALA A 42 17.18 3.57 8.66
CA ALA A 42 18.11 2.46 8.83
C ALA A 42 17.41 1.21 9.39
N ASN A 43 18.06 0.07 9.28
CA ASN A 43 17.64 -1.13 9.99
C ASN A 43 18.07 -1.05 11.46
N PHE A 44 17.32 -1.67 12.36
CA PHE A 44 17.79 -1.87 13.72
C PHE A 44 19.04 -2.79 13.73
N ALA A 45 20.01 -2.45 14.58
CA ALA A 45 20.98 -3.42 15.01
C ALA A 45 20.28 -4.50 15.85
N LYS A 46 20.80 -5.73 15.83
CA LYS A 46 20.21 -6.89 16.53
C LYS A 46 19.84 -6.59 17.98
N GLN A 47 20.81 -6.09 18.77
CA GLN A 47 20.60 -5.79 20.18
C GLN A 47 19.48 -4.77 20.39
N LYS A 48 19.42 -3.73 19.52
CA LYS A 48 18.39 -2.70 19.60
C LYS A 48 17.01 -3.24 19.27
N ALA A 49 16.90 -4.14 18.29
CA ALA A 49 15.63 -4.80 17.96
C ALA A 49 15.12 -5.65 19.15
N GLU A 50 16.01 -6.40 19.80
CA GLU A 50 15.69 -7.18 21.01
C GLU A 50 15.23 -6.28 22.17
N GLU A 51 15.93 -5.16 22.42
CA GLU A 51 15.57 -4.17 23.44
C GLU A 51 14.19 -3.56 23.17
N GLN A 52 13.96 -3.07 21.96
CA GLN A 52 12.68 -2.42 21.60
C GLN A 52 11.52 -3.42 21.59
N ALA A 53 11.73 -4.65 21.16
CA ALA A 53 10.73 -5.72 21.23
C ALA A 53 10.37 -6.08 22.68
N SER A 54 11.34 -6.08 23.61
CA SER A 54 11.15 -6.39 25.04
C SER A 54 10.28 -5.35 25.78
N ARG A 55 10.03 -4.18 25.17
CA ARG A 55 9.12 -3.17 25.70
C ARG A 55 7.65 -3.61 25.66
N CYS A 56 7.30 -4.60 24.84
CA CYS A 56 5.93 -5.09 24.74
C CYS A 56 5.40 -5.59 26.08
N SER A 57 4.19 -5.15 26.45
CA SER A 57 3.54 -5.54 27.71
C SER A 57 2.83 -6.89 27.68
N GLN A 58 2.83 -7.59 26.53
CA GLN A 58 2.16 -8.90 26.36
C GLN A 58 0.70 -8.88 26.84
N CYS A 59 -0.07 -7.93 26.32
CA CYS A 59 -1.46 -7.66 26.75
C CYS A 59 -2.36 -8.89 26.56
N GLY A 60 -3.25 -9.17 27.55
CA GLY A 60 -4.29 -10.19 27.41
C GLY A 60 -5.30 -9.88 26.29
N VAL A 61 -5.55 -8.58 26.03
CA VAL A 61 -6.26 -8.09 24.83
C VAL A 61 -5.30 -7.20 24.06
N PRO A 62 -4.66 -7.70 23.01
CA PRO A 62 -3.66 -6.96 22.27
C PRO A 62 -4.31 -6.01 21.24
N PHE A 63 -4.55 -4.76 21.62
CA PHE A 63 -5.17 -3.76 20.75
C PHE A 63 -4.37 -3.54 19.45
N CYS A 64 -3.04 -3.66 19.48
CA CYS A 64 -2.21 -3.64 18.27
C CYS A 64 -2.60 -4.71 17.24
N GLN A 65 -2.93 -5.93 17.71
CA GLN A 65 -3.43 -7.02 16.86
C GLN A 65 -4.87 -6.76 16.40
N VAL A 66 -5.74 -6.29 17.28
CA VAL A 66 -7.15 -5.99 16.96
C VAL A 66 -7.27 -4.91 15.88
N HIS A 67 -6.40 -3.89 15.93
CA HIS A 67 -6.40 -2.80 14.96
C HIS A 67 -5.53 -3.08 13.72
N CYS A 68 -4.84 -4.21 13.67
CA CYS A 68 -4.21 -4.70 12.45
C CYS A 68 -5.27 -5.36 11.56
N PRO A 69 -5.50 -4.92 10.31
CA PRO A 69 -6.46 -5.57 9.41
C PRO A 69 -6.24 -7.08 9.23
N LEU A 70 -4.99 -7.53 9.32
CA LEU A 70 -4.60 -8.94 9.22
C LEU A 70 -4.70 -9.69 10.55
N HIS A 71 -5.05 -9.02 11.64
CA HIS A 71 -5.00 -9.57 13.01
C HIS A 71 -3.66 -10.27 13.31
N ASN A 72 -2.56 -9.65 12.88
CA ASN A 72 -1.23 -10.22 12.99
C ASN A 72 -0.84 -10.45 14.46
N ASN A 73 -0.25 -11.59 14.76
CA ASN A 73 0.14 -12.03 16.12
C ASN A 73 1.32 -11.22 16.68
N ILE A 74 1.14 -9.89 16.78
CA ILE A 74 2.17 -8.91 17.10
C ILE A 74 2.86 -9.18 18.45
N PRO A 75 2.14 -9.43 19.57
CA PRO A 75 2.81 -9.72 20.84
C PRO A 75 3.71 -10.95 20.80
N ASP A 76 3.30 -12.00 20.06
CA ASP A 76 4.03 -13.25 20.00
C ASP A 76 5.36 -13.10 19.28
N TRP A 77 5.36 -12.52 18.07
CA TRP A 77 6.61 -12.33 17.36
C TRP A 77 7.49 -11.23 17.98
N LEU A 78 6.93 -10.24 18.73
CA LEU A 78 7.72 -9.33 19.55
C LEU A 78 8.46 -10.07 20.67
N LYS A 79 7.77 -10.98 21.37
CA LYS A 79 8.40 -11.82 22.39
C LYS A 79 9.53 -12.68 21.79
N LEU A 80 9.25 -13.36 20.68
CA LEU A 80 10.25 -14.18 19.99
C LEU A 80 11.46 -13.36 19.54
N THR A 81 11.24 -12.12 19.09
CA THR A 81 12.32 -11.20 18.73
C THR A 81 13.17 -10.82 19.94
N ALA A 82 12.53 -10.47 21.07
CA ALA A 82 13.22 -10.17 22.31
C ALA A 82 14.05 -11.36 22.84
N GLU A 83 13.59 -12.59 22.58
CA GLU A 83 14.28 -13.83 22.90
C GLU A 83 15.34 -14.25 21.87
N ASN A 84 15.57 -13.43 20.82
CA ASN A 84 16.47 -13.73 19.69
C ASN A 84 16.09 -15.01 18.91
N ARG A 85 14.82 -15.35 18.85
CA ARG A 85 14.23 -16.46 18.09
C ARG A 85 13.64 -15.95 16.79
N LEU A 86 14.49 -15.34 15.94
CA LEU A 86 14.06 -14.55 14.79
C LEU A 86 13.39 -15.38 13.68
N GLU A 87 13.83 -16.62 13.46
CA GLU A 87 13.20 -17.50 12.47
C GLU A 87 11.76 -17.83 12.87
N GLU A 88 11.53 -18.13 14.13
CA GLU A 88 10.18 -18.36 14.67
C GLU A 88 9.34 -17.07 14.66
N ALA A 89 9.94 -15.93 15.00
CA ALA A 89 9.28 -14.62 14.88
C ALA A 89 8.80 -14.36 13.46
N TYR A 90 9.63 -14.67 12.45
CA TYR A 90 9.24 -14.57 11.05
C TYR A 90 8.10 -15.53 10.71
N GLN A 91 8.15 -16.79 11.14
CA GLN A 91 7.09 -17.77 10.87
C GLN A 91 5.75 -17.30 11.44
N VAL A 92 5.75 -16.77 12.67
CA VAL A 92 4.53 -16.22 13.30
C VAL A 92 4.03 -14.98 12.55
N SER A 93 4.89 -14.04 12.22
CA SER A 93 4.51 -12.81 11.47
C SER A 93 3.95 -13.16 10.08
N SER A 94 4.62 -14.06 9.34
CA SER A 94 4.22 -14.45 7.97
C SER A 94 3.00 -15.37 7.93
N SER A 95 2.59 -15.97 9.04
CA SER A 95 1.41 -16.85 9.09
C SER A 95 0.10 -16.11 8.76
N THR A 96 0.02 -14.83 9.12
CA THR A 96 -1.14 -13.98 8.86
C THR A 96 -0.88 -12.85 7.85
N ASN A 97 0.38 -12.62 7.46
CA ASN A 97 0.79 -11.55 6.55
C ASN A 97 1.67 -12.08 5.43
N ASN A 98 1.24 -11.96 4.17
CA ASN A 98 2.02 -12.39 3.01
C ASN A 98 3.21 -11.47 2.70
N MET A 99 3.18 -10.23 3.16
CA MET A 99 4.15 -9.18 2.82
C MET A 99 4.56 -8.36 4.05
N PRO A 100 5.09 -9.02 5.12
CA PRO A 100 5.45 -8.30 6.36
C PRO A 100 6.55 -7.25 6.13
N GLU A 101 7.47 -7.48 5.19
CA GLU A 101 8.50 -6.51 4.80
C GLU A 101 7.91 -5.21 4.23
N ILE A 102 6.75 -5.29 3.57
CA ILE A 102 6.05 -4.14 3.00
C ILE A 102 5.25 -3.45 4.10
N CYS A 103 4.47 -4.21 4.88
CA CYS A 103 3.67 -3.67 5.98
C CYS A 103 4.54 -2.95 7.02
N GLY A 104 5.68 -3.53 7.39
CA GLY A 104 6.64 -2.92 8.33
C GLY A 104 7.20 -1.57 7.86
N ARG A 105 7.26 -1.34 6.53
CA ARG A 105 7.76 -0.09 5.93
C ARG A 105 6.68 0.97 5.73
N ILE A 106 5.52 0.60 5.17
CA ILE A 106 4.58 1.56 4.58
C ILE A 106 3.22 1.66 5.27
N CYS A 107 2.87 0.73 6.17
CA CYS A 107 1.64 0.89 6.94
C CYS A 107 1.67 2.20 7.74
N PRO A 108 0.55 2.94 7.83
CA PRO A 108 0.41 4.04 8.77
C PRO A 108 0.22 3.47 10.19
N GLN A 109 1.33 3.00 10.80
CA GLN A 109 1.31 2.32 12.09
C GLN A 109 0.74 3.20 13.20
N ASP A 110 0.92 4.52 13.10
CA ASP A 110 0.37 5.56 13.99
C ASP A 110 -1.16 5.54 14.05
N ARG A 111 -1.83 5.06 13.02
CA ARG A 111 -3.31 4.91 12.96
C ARG A 111 -3.77 3.46 13.11
N LEU A 112 -2.86 2.51 13.11
CA LEU A 112 -3.13 1.07 13.21
C LEU A 112 -2.53 0.49 14.50
N CYS A 113 -1.54 -0.40 14.36
CA CYS A 113 -0.99 -1.17 15.49
C CYS A 113 -0.29 -0.30 16.53
N GLU A 114 0.58 0.64 16.12
CA GLU A 114 1.34 1.47 17.06
C GLU A 114 0.43 2.48 17.77
N GLY A 115 -0.42 3.21 17.04
CA GLY A 115 -1.34 4.20 17.62
C GLY A 115 -2.36 3.61 18.59
N ASN A 116 -2.60 2.29 18.52
CA ASN A 116 -3.49 1.57 19.44
C ASN A 116 -2.74 0.71 20.46
N CYS A 117 -1.44 0.93 20.61
CA CYS A 117 -0.66 0.24 21.62
C CYS A 117 -1.01 0.73 23.02
N VAL A 118 -1.29 -0.20 23.97
CA VAL A 118 -1.64 0.14 25.35
C VAL A 118 -0.54 0.98 26.04
N ILE A 119 0.72 0.71 25.71
CA ILE A 119 1.86 1.45 26.25
C ILE A 119 1.84 2.91 25.82
N GLU A 120 1.40 3.21 24.59
CA GLU A 120 1.21 4.59 24.11
C GLU A 120 0.17 5.32 24.98
N GLN A 121 -0.94 4.66 25.25
CA GLN A 121 -2.03 5.23 26.06
C GLN A 121 -1.58 5.48 27.51
N SER A 122 -0.59 4.74 28.02
CA SER A 122 -0.02 4.97 29.36
C SER A 122 1.08 6.04 29.40
N GLY A 123 1.36 6.69 28.28
CA GLY A 123 2.34 7.79 28.20
C GLY A 123 3.83 7.34 28.12
N HIS A 124 4.10 6.05 27.91
CA HIS A 124 5.46 5.52 27.82
C HIS A 124 5.99 5.42 26.37
N GLY A 125 5.21 5.87 25.38
CA GLY A 125 5.52 5.69 23.97
C GLY A 125 5.33 4.25 23.50
N THR A 126 4.79 4.07 22.30
CA THR A 126 4.48 2.76 21.72
C THR A 126 5.72 1.87 21.55
N VAL A 127 5.52 0.57 21.33
CA VAL A 127 6.55 -0.31 20.72
C VAL A 127 6.70 0.08 19.25
N THR A 128 7.93 0.08 18.74
CA THR A 128 8.23 0.36 17.32
C THR A 128 7.94 -0.87 16.45
N ILE A 129 6.64 -1.20 16.35
CA ILE A 129 6.14 -2.47 15.78
C ILE A 129 6.58 -2.62 14.32
N GLY A 130 6.32 -1.60 13.49
CA GLY A 130 6.68 -1.65 12.07
C GLY A 130 8.17 -1.82 11.82
N SER A 131 9.01 -1.11 12.56
CA SER A 131 10.47 -1.22 12.42
C SER A 131 11.01 -2.60 12.84
N ILE A 132 10.37 -3.23 13.82
CA ILE A 132 10.74 -4.59 14.25
C ILE A 132 10.24 -5.62 13.21
N GLU A 133 9.02 -5.45 12.65
CA GLU A 133 8.51 -6.32 11.58
C GLU A 133 9.43 -6.26 10.35
N LYS A 134 9.87 -5.04 9.96
CA LYS A 134 10.88 -4.84 8.91
C LYS A 134 12.16 -5.63 9.22
N TYR A 135 12.71 -5.45 10.44
CA TYR A 135 13.94 -6.12 10.87
C TYR A 135 13.83 -7.66 10.82
N ILE A 136 12.76 -8.23 11.36
CA ILE A 136 12.51 -9.67 11.32
C ILE A 136 12.52 -10.18 9.88
N THR A 137 11.80 -9.50 9.00
CA THR A 137 11.59 -9.97 7.64
C THR A 137 12.82 -9.79 6.76
N ASP A 138 13.53 -8.66 6.88
CA ASP A 138 14.79 -8.46 6.16
C ASP A 138 15.83 -9.49 6.61
N THR A 139 15.91 -9.76 7.92
CA THR A 139 16.77 -10.86 8.44
C THR A 139 16.37 -12.21 7.87
N ALA A 140 15.07 -12.48 7.72
CA ALA A 140 14.59 -13.75 7.14
C ALA A 140 14.98 -13.92 5.66
N TRP A 141 14.95 -12.83 4.88
CA TRP A 141 15.47 -12.81 3.51
C TRP A 141 16.98 -13.05 3.47
N ASP A 142 17.75 -12.31 4.26
CA ASP A 142 19.23 -12.40 4.31
C ASP A 142 19.71 -13.78 4.75
N LYS A 143 19.00 -14.42 5.69
CA LYS A 143 19.30 -15.76 6.16
C LYS A 143 18.76 -16.88 5.26
N GLY A 144 17.98 -16.53 4.23
CA GLY A 144 17.38 -17.49 3.32
C GLY A 144 16.34 -18.41 4.01
N TRP A 145 15.65 -17.92 5.05
CA TRP A 145 14.55 -18.67 5.71
C TRP A 145 13.27 -18.67 4.85
N ILE A 146 13.11 -17.66 4.01
CA ILE A 146 11.97 -17.56 3.09
C ILE A 146 12.18 -18.52 1.93
N LYS A 147 11.31 -19.52 1.83
CA LYS A 147 11.43 -20.60 0.84
C LYS A 147 10.32 -20.50 -0.21
N LYS A 148 10.62 -21.04 -1.40
CA LYS A 148 9.60 -21.26 -2.45
C LYS A 148 8.44 -22.09 -1.90
N ILE A 149 7.25 -21.75 -2.32
CA ILE A 149 6.03 -22.48 -1.96
C ILE A 149 6.07 -23.87 -2.62
N LYS A 150 5.98 -24.88 -1.79
CA LYS A 150 5.84 -26.27 -2.22
C LYS A 150 4.53 -26.81 -1.64
N PRO A 151 3.44 -26.81 -2.40
CA PRO A 151 2.17 -27.29 -1.89
C PRO A 151 2.26 -28.80 -1.60
N THR A 152 1.58 -29.23 -0.57
CA THR A 152 1.49 -30.67 -0.21
C THR A 152 0.64 -31.46 -1.21
N ILE A 153 -0.31 -30.80 -1.86
CA ILE A 153 -1.20 -31.39 -2.85
C ILE A 153 -1.15 -30.49 -4.10
N ASN A 154 -0.92 -31.06 -5.27
CA ASN A 154 -1.11 -30.36 -6.54
C ASN A 154 -2.51 -30.62 -7.05
N ARG A 155 -3.19 -29.55 -7.47
CA ARG A 155 -4.56 -29.57 -8.01
C ARG A 155 -4.51 -29.27 -9.50
N ASP A 156 -5.45 -29.83 -10.25
CA ASP A 156 -5.56 -29.56 -11.68
C ASP A 156 -6.29 -28.26 -11.99
N GLN A 157 -7.11 -27.79 -11.05
CA GLN A 157 -7.86 -26.55 -11.22
C GLN A 157 -6.94 -25.34 -11.36
N THR A 158 -7.37 -24.43 -12.20
CA THR A 158 -6.68 -23.20 -12.57
C THR A 158 -7.45 -21.98 -12.04
N VAL A 159 -6.72 -20.97 -11.55
CA VAL A 159 -7.31 -19.70 -11.15
C VAL A 159 -6.61 -18.55 -11.88
N GLY A 160 -7.40 -17.74 -12.59
CA GLY A 160 -6.93 -16.49 -13.20
C GLY A 160 -7.04 -15.34 -12.20
N VAL A 161 -5.98 -14.57 -12.03
CA VAL A 161 -5.96 -13.37 -11.20
C VAL A 161 -5.72 -12.15 -12.10
N ILE A 162 -6.65 -11.21 -12.12
CA ILE A 162 -6.54 -9.98 -12.92
C ILE A 162 -6.09 -8.85 -12.00
N GLY A 163 -4.83 -8.46 -12.15
CA GLY A 163 -4.13 -7.47 -11.35
C GLY A 163 -3.04 -8.07 -10.46
N ALA A 164 -1.80 -7.63 -10.65
CA ALA A 164 -0.61 -8.04 -9.89
C ALA A 164 -0.29 -7.10 -8.72
N GLY A 165 -1.28 -6.38 -8.18
CA GLY A 165 -1.15 -5.56 -6.97
C GLY A 165 -1.21 -6.40 -5.68
N PRO A 166 -1.16 -5.76 -4.49
CA PRO A 166 -1.13 -6.45 -3.19
C PRO A 166 -2.23 -7.51 -3.00
N ALA A 167 -3.46 -7.22 -3.42
CA ALA A 167 -4.58 -8.14 -3.28
C ALA A 167 -4.41 -9.37 -4.20
N GLY A 168 -4.04 -9.16 -5.46
CA GLY A 168 -3.82 -10.25 -6.41
C GLY A 168 -2.63 -11.12 -6.03
N LEU A 169 -1.52 -10.52 -5.60
CA LEU A 169 -0.33 -11.26 -5.14
C LEU A 169 -0.62 -12.08 -3.88
N ALA A 170 -1.36 -11.53 -2.90
CA ALA A 170 -1.74 -12.26 -1.70
C ALA A 170 -2.69 -13.42 -2.02
N ALA A 171 -3.69 -13.20 -2.90
CA ALA A 171 -4.60 -14.26 -3.36
C ALA A 171 -3.84 -15.37 -4.08
N ALA A 172 -2.92 -15.01 -4.98
CA ALA A 172 -2.11 -15.97 -5.73
C ALA A 172 -1.22 -16.82 -4.79
N GLU A 173 -0.60 -16.19 -3.78
CA GLU A 173 0.23 -16.88 -2.81
C GLU A 173 -0.58 -17.90 -2.00
N GLU A 174 -1.73 -17.51 -1.44
CA GLU A 174 -2.56 -18.41 -0.65
C GLU A 174 -3.15 -19.55 -1.51
N LEU A 175 -3.60 -19.26 -2.73
CA LEU A 175 -4.10 -20.28 -3.65
C LEU A 175 -2.96 -21.23 -4.09
N ARG A 176 -1.76 -20.73 -4.31
CA ARG A 176 -0.59 -21.56 -4.63
C ARG A 176 -0.21 -22.48 -3.48
N LYS A 177 -0.27 -22.00 -2.23
CA LYS A 177 -0.10 -22.84 -1.01
C LYS A 177 -1.11 -23.99 -0.96
N LEU A 178 -2.33 -23.74 -1.42
CA LEU A 178 -3.40 -24.73 -1.53
C LEU A 178 -3.26 -25.67 -2.74
N GLY A 179 -2.28 -25.45 -3.61
CA GLY A 179 -1.90 -26.32 -4.71
C GLY A 179 -2.54 -26.01 -6.07
N TYR A 180 -3.26 -24.91 -6.20
CA TYR A 180 -3.87 -24.50 -7.46
C TYR A 180 -2.83 -24.02 -8.47
N LYS A 181 -3.14 -24.13 -9.77
CA LYS A 181 -2.39 -23.52 -10.88
C LYS A 181 -2.85 -22.09 -11.04
N ILE A 182 -1.93 -21.12 -10.91
CA ILE A 182 -2.26 -19.70 -10.88
C ILE A 182 -1.62 -18.98 -12.05
N THR A 183 -2.42 -18.19 -12.78
CA THR A 183 -1.93 -17.23 -13.78
C THR A 183 -2.40 -15.84 -13.38
N ILE A 184 -1.45 -14.92 -13.22
CA ILE A 184 -1.70 -13.49 -12.95
C ILE A 184 -1.59 -12.73 -14.26
N TYR A 185 -2.60 -11.92 -14.57
CA TYR A 185 -2.65 -11.02 -15.73
C TYR A 185 -2.52 -9.58 -15.25
N ASP A 186 -1.57 -8.83 -15.80
CA ASP A 186 -1.44 -7.42 -15.47
C ASP A 186 -1.09 -6.60 -16.72
N ARG A 187 -1.72 -5.44 -16.87
CA ARG A 187 -1.49 -4.53 -18.01
C ARG A 187 -0.13 -3.84 -17.98
N TYR A 188 0.54 -3.83 -16.83
CA TYR A 188 1.86 -3.24 -16.68
C TYR A 188 2.97 -4.28 -16.96
N ASP A 189 4.16 -3.76 -17.24
CA ASP A 189 5.37 -4.53 -17.55
C ASP A 189 6.03 -5.15 -16.31
N ARG A 190 5.58 -4.78 -15.09
CA ARG A 190 6.08 -5.31 -13.83
C ARG A 190 4.94 -5.58 -12.86
N ALA A 191 5.05 -6.70 -12.13
CA ALA A 191 4.16 -7.03 -11.04
C ALA A 191 4.46 -6.18 -9.80
N GLY A 192 3.42 -5.92 -8.99
CA GLY A 192 3.48 -5.13 -7.76
C GLY A 192 2.42 -4.04 -7.69
N GLY A 193 1.79 -3.67 -8.82
CA GLY A 193 0.79 -2.61 -8.87
C GLY A 193 1.34 -1.30 -8.31
N LEU A 194 0.62 -0.66 -7.37
CA LEU A 194 1.07 0.59 -6.75
C LEU A 194 2.32 0.43 -5.87
N LEU A 195 2.70 -0.76 -5.44
CA LEU A 195 3.96 -0.98 -4.72
C LEU A 195 5.17 -0.66 -5.61
N ILE A 196 5.08 -0.98 -6.91
CA ILE A 196 6.16 -0.75 -7.86
C ILE A 196 6.08 0.65 -8.49
N TYR A 197 4.88 1.12 -8.86
CA TYR A 197 4.71 2.34 -9.63
C TYR A 197 4.12 3.53 -8.86
N GLY A 198 3.42 3.31 -7.74
CA GLY A 198 2.80 4.38 -6.96
C GLY A 198 3.69 4.88 -5.82
N ILE A 199 4.19 3.98 -4.98
CA ILE A 199 4.97 4.32 -3.79
C ILE A 199 6.41 4.69 -4.19
N PRO A 200 6.97 5.82 -3.73
CA PRO A 200 8.35 6.20 -4.04
C PRO A 200 9.40 5.24 -3.42
N ASN A 201 10.57 5.14 -4.08
CA ASN A 201 11.65 4.25 -3.65
C ASN A 201 12.16 4.57 -2.24
N PHE A 202 12.20 5.83 -1.84
CA PHE A 202 12.64 6.24 -0.48
C PHE A 202 11.71 5.78 0.66
N LYS A 203 10.52 5.25 0.35
CA LYS A 203 9.59 4.59 1.30
C LYS A 203 9.59 3.09 1.15
N LEU A 204 9.73 2.61 -0.08
CA LEU A 204 9.72 1.19 -0.41
C LEU A 204 10.64 0.94 -1.60
N GLU A 205 11.82 0.43 -1.34
CA GLU A 205 12.78 0.06 -2.38
C GLU A 205 12.20 -1.00 -3.31
N LYS A 206 12.39 -0.81 -4.61
CA LYS A 206 11.74 -1.66 -5.63
C LYS A 206 12.23 -3.10 -5.60
N GLU A 207 13.46 -3.32 -5.13
CA GLU A 207 14.01 -4.66 -4.91
C GLU A 207 13.17 -5.46 -3.90
N ILE A 208 12.63 -4.82 -2.86
CA ILE A 208 11.75 -5.46 -1.87
C ILE A 208 10.50 -6.04 -2.55
N VAL A 209 9.95 -5.31 -3.52
CA VAL A 209 8.76 -5.76 -4.27
C VAL A 209 9.15 -6.86 -5.27
N THR A 210 10.23 -6.66 -6.02
CA THR A 210 10.65 -7.59 -7.07
C THR A 210 11.12 -8.93 -6.49
N ARG A 211 11.80 -8.96 -5.34
CA ARG A 211 12.16 -10.24 -4.69
C ARG A 211 10.92 -11.04 -4.27
N ARG A 212 9.83 -10.35 -3.83
CA ARG A 212 8.56 -11.01 -3.47
C ARG A 212 7.84 -11.57 -4.69
N THR A 213 7.74 -10.82 -5.77
CA THR A 213 7.12 -11.30 -7.02
C THR A 213 7.92 -12.44 -7.64
N LYS A 214 9.26 -12.35 -7.60
CA LYS A 214 10.14 -13.44 -8.05
C LYS A 214 9.96 -14.72 -7.24
N LEU A 215 9.76 -14.62 -5.93
CA LEU A 215 9.46 -15.78 -5.07
C LEU A 215 8.18 -16.50 -5.53
N LEU A 216 7.13 -15.75 -5.90
CA LEU A 216 5.87 -16.33 -6.41
C LEU A 216 6.08 -16.99 -7.77
N GLU A 217 6.78 -16.33 -8.69
CA GLU A 217 7.14 -16.91 -9.98
C GLU A 217 7.92 -18.22 -9.80
N ASP A 218 8.96 -18.20 -8.96
CA ASP A 218 9.77 -19.37 -8.64
C ASP A 218 8.98 -20.47 -7.89
N SER A 219 7.83 -20.14 -7.33
CA SER A 219 6.89 -21.07 -6.70
C SER A 219 5.87 -21.65 -7.68
N GLY A 220 5.96 -21.28 -8.97
CA GLY A 220 5.11 -21.79 -10.03
C GLY A 220 3.82 -20.98 -10.27
N VAL A 221 3.80 -19.68 -9.88
CA VAL A 221 2.79 -18.72 -10.32
C VAL A 221 3.22 -18.17 -11.68
N GLU A 222 2.38 -18.27 -12.69
CA GLU A 222 2.62 -17.70 -14.01
C GLU A 222 2.23 -16.22 -14.03
N PHE A 223 3.10 -15.35 -14.55
CA PHE A 223 2.83 -13.94 -14.76
C PHE A 223 2.71 -13.62 -16.25
N LYS A 224 1.59 -13.05 -16.67
CA LYS A 224 1.34 -12.47 -17.99
C LYS A 224 1.25 -10.96 -17.84
N LEU A 225 2.41 -10.33 -17.96
CA LEU A 225 2.58 -8.88 -17.90
C LEU A 225 2.40 -8.26 -19.29
N ASN A 226 2.20 -6.93 -19.37
CA ASN A 226 1.79 -6.23 -20.59
C ASN A 226 0.54 -6.86 -21.22
N PHE A 227 -0.38 -7.34 -20.40
CA PHE A 227 -1.58 -8.04 -20.84
C PHE A 227 -2.82 -7.30 -20.37
N ASN A 228 -3.53 -6.69 -21.29
CA ASN A 228 -4.74 -5.92 -21.02
C ASN A 228 -5.98 -6.78 -21.25
N VAL A 229 -6.65 -7.15 -20.17
CA VAL A 229 -7.89 -7.94 -20.24
C VAL A 229 -9.00 -7.11 -20.88
N GLY A 230 -9.64 -7.67 -21.89
CA GLY A 230 -10.64 -7.00 -22.74
C GLY A 230 -10.06 -6.58 -24.10
N GLU A 231 -8.75 -6.43 -24.22
CA GLU A 231 -8.05 -6.10 -25.47
C GLU A 231 -7.25 -7.29 -26.01
N ASP A 232 -6.26 -7.80 -25.26
CA ASP A 232 -5.43 -8.93 -25.66
C ASP A 232 -6.18 -10.25 -25.62
N LYS A 233 -7.11 -10.38 -24.69
CA LYS A 233 -8.04 -11.50 -24.57
C LYS A 233 -9.31 -11.01 -23.89
N THR A 234 -10.46 -11.45 -24.39
CA THR A 234 -11.75 -11.11 -23.79
C THR A 234 -11.88 -11.74 -22.39
N PHE A 235 -12.66 -11.10 -21.53
CA PHE A 235 -12.95 -11.64 -20.22
C PHE A 235 -13.64 -13.02 -20.28
N ASP A 236 -14.54 -13.22 -21.26
CA ASP A 236 -15.21 -14.51 -21.49
C ASP A 236 -14.24 -15.62 -21.87
N GLU A 237 -13.21 -15.32 -22.69
CA GLU A 237 -12.17 -16.30 -23.01
C GLU A 237 -11.35 -16.69 -21.77
N LEU A 238 -11.06 -15.75 -20.85
CA LEU A 238 -10.40 -16.08 -19.59
C LEU A 238 -11.28 -16.95 -18.70
N ARG A 239 -12.60 -16.71 -18.67
CA ARG A 239 -13.56 -17.55 -17.94
C ARG A 239 -13.63 -18.97 -18.46
N LYS A 240 -13.37 -19.20 -19.74
CA LYS A 240 -13.36 -20.54 -20.34
C LYS A 240 -12.12 -21.36 -20.02
N ILE A 241 -11.01 -20.71 -19.69
CA ILE A 241 -9.73 -21.39 -19.41
C ILE A 241 -9.39 -21.48 -17.93
N HIS A 242 -10.15 -20.79 -17.06
CA HIS A 242 -9.95 -20.85 -15.62
C HIS A 242 -11.22 -21.33 -14.90
N ASP A 243 -11.04 -22.17 -13.87
CA ASP A 243 -12.12 -22.67 -13.02
C ASP A 243 -12.68 -21.61 -12.08
N ALA A 244 -11.88 -20.57 -11.80
CA ALA A 244 -12.31 -19.37 -11.08
C ALA A 244 -11.45 -18.17 -11.51
N ILE A 245 -12.00 -16.95 -11.35
CA ILE A 245 -11.28 -15.70 -11.61
C ILE A 245 -11.35 -14.79 -10.39
N VAL A 246 -10.25 -14.11 -10.11
CA VAL A 246 -10.17 -12.99 -9.13
C VAL A 246 -9.93 -11.69 -9.88
N ILE A 247 -10.79 -10.70 -9.68
CA ILE A 247 -10.58 -9.33 -10.14
C ILE A 247 -9.97 -8.52 -8.99
N ALA A 248 -8.70 -8.11 -9.13
CA ALA A 248 -7.91 -7.39 -8.14
C ALA A 248 -7.18 -6.18 -8.78
N THR A 249 -7.87 -5.50 -9.69
CA THR A 249 -7.32 -4.43 -10.54
C THR A 249 -6.98 -3.15 -9.81
N GLY A 250 -7.43 -2.97 -8.56
CA GLY A 250 -7.28 -1.71 -7.83
C GLY A 250 -8.19 -0.59 -8.35
N VAL A 251 -7.84 0.67 -8.07
CA VAL A 251 -8.52 1.87 -8.55
C VAL A 251 -7.46 2.85 -9.08
N TYR A 252 -7.57 3.24 -10.35
CA TYR A 252 -6.52 3.99 -11.07
C TYR A 252 -7.00 5.28 -11.71
N LYS A 253 -8.33 5.50 -11.84
CA LYS A 253 -8.86 6.73 -12.40
C LYS A 253 -8.68 7.86 -11.40
N SER A 254 -7.83 8.83 -11.73
CA SER A 254 -7.61 10.01 -10.91
C SER A 254 -8.87 10.88 -10.82
N ARG A 255 -9.12 11.44 -9.64
CA ARG A 255 -10.09 12.51 -9.46
C ARG A 255 -9.49 13.82 -9.92
N ASP A 256 -10.34 14.64 -10.55
CA ASP A 256 -10.02 15.97 -11.02
C ASP A 256 -10.76 17.00 -10.16
N ILE A 257 -10.15 18.16 -9.94
CA ILE A 257 -10.80 19.28 -9.25
C ILE A 257 -11.75 20.06 -10.17
N ASN A 258 -11.61 19.92 -11.49
CA ASN A 258 -12.46 20.55 -12.54
C ASN A 258 -12.61 22.07 -12.37
N LEU A 259 -11.49 22.78 -12.23
CA LEU A 259 -11.51 24.25 -12.04
C LEU A 259 -11.74 25.03 -13.34
N ASN A 260 -11.34 24.47 -14.47
CA ASN A 260 -11.36 25.13 -15.79
C ASN A 260 -11.86 24.18 -16.88
N GLU A 261 -12.39 24.74 -17.95
CA GLU A 261 -12.62 24.00 -19.20
C GLU A 261 -11.29 23.71 -19.95
N GLN A 262 -10.26 24.54 -19.73
CA GLN A 262 -8.97 24.42 -20.37
C GLN A 262 -8.06 23.43 -19.59
N ASN A 263 -7.56 22.44 -20.32
CA ASN A 263 -6.58 21.48 -19.78
C ASN A 263 -5.16 21.98 -20.02
N PHE A 264 -4.41 22.25 -18.97
CA PHE A 264 -3.00 22.62 -19.04
C PHE A 264 -2.12 21.37 -18.98
N SER A 265 -1.14 21.25 -19.88
CA SER A 265 -0.27 20.08 -19.96
C SER A 265 0.59 19.86 -18.69
N ASN A 266 0.86 20.92 -17.93
CA ASN A 266 1.63 20.90 -16.67
C ASN A 266 0.74 20.87 -15.40
N VAL A 267 -0.55 20.55 -15.54
CA VAL A 267 -1.44 20.08 -14.46
C VAL A 267 -1.58 18.58 -14.65
N VAL A 268 -1.06 17.81 -13.72
CA VAL A 268 -0.89 16.35 -13.91
C VAL A 268 -1.45 15.55 -12.75
N PRO A 269 -2.05 14.38 -13.02
CA PRO A 269 -2.45 13.47 -11.95
C PRO A 269 -1.25 12.91 -11.17
N ALA A 270 -1.39 12.80 -9.86
CA ALA A 270 -0.34 12.30 -8.96
C ALA A 270 0.23 10.95 -9.40
N LEU A 271 -0.63 9.99 -9.78
CA LEU A 271 -0.16 8.66 -10.16
C LEU A 271 0.67 8.68 -11.45
N LYS A 272 0.32 9.52 -12.40
CA LYS A 272 1.12 9.69 -13.63
C LYS A 272 2.52 10.21 -13.30
N TYR A 273 2.61 11.22 -12.43
CA TYR A 273 3.86 11.81 -11.97
C TYR A 273 4.72 10.78 -11.18
N LEU A 274 4.13 10.07 -10.21
CA LEU A 274 4.84 9.07 -9.40
C LEU A 274 5.29 7.87 -10.25
N THR A 275 4.45 7.41 -11.18
CA THR A 275 4.80 6.31 -12.11
C THR A 275 6.00 6.69 -12.96
N ALA A 276 6.03 7.90 -13.53
CA ALA A 276 7.17 8.38 -14.31
C ALA A 276 8.45 8.42 -13.45
N SER A 277 8.37 8.97 -12.25
CA SER A 277 9.51 9.02 -11.31
C SER A 277 10.02 7.64 -10.93
N ASN A 278 9.13 6.68 -10.63
CA ASN A 278 9.51 5.33 -10.27
C ASN A 278 10.10 4.57 -11.48
N LYS A 279 9.56 4.75 -12.68
CA LYS A 279 10.12 4.16 -13.91
C LYS A 279 11.55 4.65 -14.17
N VAL A 280 11.80 5.96 -14.03
CA VAL A 280 13.16 6.51 -14.13
C VAL A 280 14.10 5.92 -13.07
N GLY A 281 13.62 5.78 -11.83
CA GLY A 281 14.36 5.09 -10.76
C GLY A 281 14.68 3.62 -11.08
N LEU A 282 13.82 2.96 -11.86
CA LEU A 282 14.02 1.60 -12.40
C LEU A 282 14.89 1.57 -13.68
N LYS A 283 15.42 2.73 -14.09
CA LYS A 283 16.26 2.94 -15.28
C LYS A 283 15.51 2.81 -16.61
N ASP A 284 14.19 2.99 -16.59
CA ASP A 284 13.41 3.09 -17.81
C ASP A 284 13.55 4.49 -18.42
N LYS A 285 13.48 4.56 -19.76
CA LYS A 285 13.37 5.82 -20.46
C LYS A 285 11.91 6.31 -20.43
N VAL A 286 11.68 7.54 -19.98
CA VAL A 286 10.35 8.17 -19.89
C VAL A 286 10.41 9.53 -20.58
N GLU A 287 9.88 9.63 -21.79
CA GLU A 287 9.95 10.85 -22.61
C GLU A 287 9.33 12.08 -21.93
N GLU A 288 8.20 11.90 -21.25
CA GLU A 288 7.54 12.99 -20.51
C GLU A 288 8.36 13.48 -19.30
N PHE A 289 9.21 12.62 -18.73
CA PHE A 289 10.15 13.01 -17.68
C PHE A 289 11.36 13.73 -18.29
N ASP A 290 11.92 13.22 -19.38
CA ASP A 290 13.09 13.77 -20.08
C ASP A 290 12.78 15.14 -20.69
N SER A 291 11.56 15.34 -21.23
CA SER A 291 11.07 16.62 -21.72
C SER A 291 10.78 17.64 -20.62
N GLY A 292 10.82 17.21 -19.36
CA GLY A 292 10.53 18.04 -18.20
C GLY A 292 9.04 18.12 -17.86
N LEU A 293 8.12 17.49 -18.58
CA LEU A 293 6.69 17.55 -18.28
C LEU A 293 6.37 16.94 -16.91
N LEU A 294 6.90 15.74 -16.64
CA LEU A 294 6.71 15.01 -15.39
C LEU A 294 7.94 15.05 -14.47
N ASN A 295 8.74 16.11 -14.55
CA ASN A 295 9.94 16.33 -13.78
C ASN A 295 9.86 17.67 -13.05
N ALA A 296 10.09 17.65 -11.73
CA ALA A 296 10.02 18.84 -10.88
C ALA A 296 11.31 19.67 -10.84
N ASN A 297 12.39 19.21 -11.50
CA ASN A 297 13.68 19.88 -11.44
C ASN A 297 13.59 21.35 -11.84
N ASN A 298 14.10 22.23 -10.98
CA ASN A 298 14.14 23.69 -11.19
C ASN A 298 12.76 24.38 -11.31
N LYS A 299 11.68 23.76 -10.81
CA LYS A 299 10.30 24.27 -10.89
C LYS A 299 9.74 24.71 -9.55
N ASN A 300 8.77 25.63 -9.61
CA ASN A 300 7.85 25.92 -8.52
C ASN A 300 6.69 24.91 -8.62
N VAL A 301 6.62 24.02 -7.66
CA VAL A 301 5.65 22.90 -7.68
C VAL A 301 4.55 23.14 -6.66
N ILE A 302 3.32 22.95 -7.08
CA ILE A 302 2.15 22.92 -6.21
C ILE A 302 1.56 21.52 -6.24
N VAL A 303 1.35 20.91 -5.06
CA VAL A 303 0.63 19.64 -4.91
C VAL A 303 -0.70 19.92 -4.21
N VAL A 304 -1.79 19.50 -4.83
CA VAL A 304 -3.14 19.69 -4.30
C VAL A 304 -3.62 18.37 -3.67
N GLY A 305 -3.77 18.36 -2.35
CA GLY A 305 -4.23 17.18 -1.61
C GLY A 305 -3.56 17.02 -0.25
N GLY A 306 -4.07 16.12 0.58
CA GLY A 306 -3.57 15.92 1.95
C GLY A 306 -3.41 14.45 2.37
N GLY A 307 -3.53 13.52 1.41
CA GLY A 307 -3.35 12.08 1.66
C GLY A 307 -1.90 11.61 1.51
N ASP A 308 -1.66 10.33 1.76
CA ASP A 308 -0.32 9.73 1.60
C ASP A 308 0.24 9.92 0.18
N THR A 309 -0.62 9.88 -0.85
CA THR A 309 -0.22 10.16 -2.24
C THR A 309 0.31 11.60 -2.41
N ALA A 310 -0.29 12.58 -1.74
CA ALA A 310 0.21 13.95 -1.76
C ALA A 310 1.59 14.05 -1.09
N MET A 311 1.78 13.36 0.05
CA MET A 311 3.08 13.28 0.72
C MET A 311 4.14 12.64 -0.17
N ASP A 312 3.78 11.60 -0.90
CA ASP A 312 4.66 10.95 -1.88
C ASP A 312 5.06 11.92 -3.01
N CYS A 313 4.12 12.72 -3.52
CA CYS A 313 4.37 13.71 -4.57
C CYS A 313 5.28 14.85 -4.09
N VAL A 314 4.98 15.49 -2.95
CA VAL A 314 5.78 16.64 -2.45
C VAL A 314 7.21 16.20 -2.15
N ARG A 315 7.40 15.04 -1.53
CA ARG A 315 8.72 14.52 -1.19
C ARG A 315 9.51 14.06 -2.42
N THR A 316 8.81 13.55 -3.44
CA THR A 316 9.41 13.23 -4.75
C THR A 316 9.86 14.51 -5.45
N ALA A 317 9.04 15.57 -5.45
CA ALA A 317 9.38 16.84 -6.06
C ALA A 317 10.63 17.49 -5.43
N VAL A 318 10.76 17.44 -4.09
CA VAL A 318 11.96 17.88 -3.37
C VAL A 318 13.20 17.13 -3.89
N ARG A 319 13.13 15.79 -3.98
CA ARG A 319 14.24 14.94 -4.44
C ARG A 319 14.61 15.14 -5.90
N GLN A 320 13.67 15.54 -6.72
CA GLN A 320 13.91 15.91 -8.12
C GLN A 320 14.55 17.29 -8.26
N GLY A 321 14.73 18.05 -7.18
CA GLY A 321 15.37 19.37 -7.20
C GLY A 321 14.43 20.52 -7.56
N ALA A 322 13.17 20.47 -7.13
CA ALA A 322 12.25 21.59 -7.23
C ALA A 322 12.80 22.84 -6.54
N LYS A 323 12.53 24.04 -7.11
CA LYS A 323 12.88 25.32 -6.47
C LYS A 323 12.06 25.56 -5.21
N THR A 324 10.76 25.33 -5.31
CA THR A 324 9.82 25.41 -4.19
C THR A 324 8.80 24.27 -4.32
N VAL A 325 8.36 23.74 -3.19
CA VAL A 325 7.29 22.76 -3.14
C VAL A 325 6.26 23.22 -2.13
N LYS A 326 5.04 23.50 -2.62
CA LYS A 326 3.89 23.85 -1.79
C LYS A 326 2.86 22.74 -1.79
N CYS A 327 2.31 22.44 -0.61
CA CYS A 327 1.20 21.49 -0.46
C CYS A 327 -0.06 22.27 -0.08
N LEU A 328 -1.07 22.29 -0.95
CA LEU A 328 -2.35 22.92 -0.69
C LEU A 328 -3.33 21.89 -0.13
N TYR A 329 -3.84 22.15 1.06
CA TYR A 329 -4.85 21.30 1.68
C TYR A 329 -6.01 22.11 2.27
N ARG A 330 -7.24 21.80 1.87
CA ARG A 330 -8.44 22.55 2.22
C ARG A 330 -8.88 22.48 3.69
N ARG A 331 -8.23 21.65 4.51
CA ARG A 331 -8.44 21.52 5.95
C ARG A 331 -7.17 21.84 6.72
N ASP A 332 -7.23 21.76 8.03
CA ASP A 332 -6.09 21.93 8.92
C ASP A 332 -5.18 20.70 8.99
N LYS A 333 -4.06 20.84 9.67
CA LYS A 333 -3.08 19.77 9.86
C LYS A 333 -3.68 18.54 10.56
N ASN A 334 -4.52 18.74 11.56
CA ASN A 334 -5.10 17.65 12.36
C ASN A 334 -6.09 16.80 11.57
N ASN A 335 -6.70 17.37 10.54
CA ASN A 335 -7.64 16.70 9.64
C ASN A 335 -6.98 16.14 8.38
N MET A 336 -5.63 16.16 8.27
CA MET A 336 -4.95 15.53 7.14
C MET A 336 -5.09 14.00 7.19
N PRO A 337 -5.53 13.35 6.10
CA PRO A 337 -5.63 11.89 6.05
C PRO A 337 -4.29 11.18 5.84
N GLY A 338 -3.22 11.89 5.47
CA GLY A 338 -1.87 11.37 5.36
C GLY A 338 -1.28 10.97 6.72
N SER A 339 -0.38 9.99 6.74
CA SER A 339 0.35 9.60 7.96
C SER A 339 1.10 10.81 8.54
N GLN A 340 0.98 11.04 9.85
CA GLN A 340 1.65 12.15 10.52
C GLN A 340 3.17 12.06 10.36
N ARG A 341 3.72 10.84 10.40
CA ARG A 341 5.14 10.59 10.14
C ARG A 341 5.59 11.09 8.76
N GLU A 342 4.76 10.90 7.74
CA GLU A 342 5.08 11.34 6.38
C GLU A 342 4.94 12.87 6.23
N VAL A 343 3.97 13.48 6.91
CA VAL A 343 3.83 14.94 6.99
C VAL A 343 5.05 15.57 7.67
N GLU A 344 5.50 15.02 8.79
CA GLU A 344 6.70 15.48 9.50
C GLU A 344 7.95 15.34 8.63
N ASN A 345 8.12 14.21 7.95
CA ASN A 345 9.23 14.02 7.02
C ASN A 345 9.22 15.06 5.89
N ALA A 346 8.05 15.39 5.35
CA ALA A 346 7.93 16.40 4.30
C ALA A 346 8.27 17.81 4.82
N ILE A 347 7.85 18.17 6.03
CA ILE A 347 8.20 19.44 6.68
C ILE A 347 9.73 19.54 6.89
N GLU A 348 10.34 18.48 7.42
CA GLU A 348 11.80 18.40 7.62
C GLU A 348 12.58 18.52 6.28
N GLU A 349 12.00 18.07 5.18
CA GLU A 349 12.56 18.13 3.83
C GLU A 349 12.30 19.48 3.12
N GLY A 350 11.63 20.44 3.80
CA GLY A 350 11.46 21.81 3.33
C GLY A 350 10.18 22.05 2.52
N VAL A 351 9.20 21.18 2.60
CA VAL A 351 7.88 21.39 1.97
C VAL A 351 7.11 22.48 2.73
N ASP A 352 6.58 23.46 1.98
CA ASP A 352 5.72 24.51 2.49
C ASP A 352 4.25 24.08 2.48
N PHE A 353 3.69 23.83 3.67
CA PHE A 353 2.29 23.41 3.81
C PHE A 353 1.36 24.62 3.94
N ASN A 354 0.45 24.73 3.02
CA ASN A 354 -0.61 25.73 3.02
C ASN A 354 -1.93 25.03 3.42
N TRP A 355 -2.12 24.86 4.73
CA TRP A 355 -3.38 24.35 5.27
C TRP A 355 -4.50 25.37 5.11
N LEU A 356 -5.75 24.90 5.19
CA LEU A 356 -6.94 25.71 5.02
C LEU A 356 -6.86 26.56 3.73
N THR A 357 -6.42 25.92 2.63
CA THR A 357 -6.21 26.58 1.35
C THR A 357 -6.75 25.71 0.22
N LEU A 358 -7.58 26.33 -0.64
CA LEU A 358 -8.21 25.67 -1.78
C LEU A 358 -7.86 26.39 -3.07
N PRO A 359 -7.37 25.72 -4.12
CA PRO A 359 -7.27 26.30 -5.44
C PRO A 359 -8.66 26.48 -6.06
N THR A 360 -8.87 27.61 -6.74
CA THR A 360 -10.17 27.99 -7.35
C THR A 360 -10.07 28.23 -8.84
N LEU A 361 -8.89 28.50 -9.38
CA LEU A 361 -8.68 28.72 -10.81
C LEU A 361 -7.23 28.46 -11.19
N TYR A 362 -7.02 27.82 -12.33
CA TYR A 362 -5.75 27.71 -13.02
C TYR A 362 -5.66 28.71 -14.15
N GLN A 363 -4.57 29.48 -14.24
CA GLN A 363 -4.39 30.54 -15.21
C GLN A 363 -3.07 30.39 -15.98
N GLY A 364 -3.08 30.72 -17.26
CA GLY A 364 -1.94 30.66 -18.15
C GLY A 364 -2.40 30.74 -19.60
N ASN A 365 -1.45 30.66 -20.55
CA ASN A 365 -1.75 30.59 -21.97
C ASN A 365 -1.72 29.09 -22.43
N ASP A 366 -0.58 28.63 -22.96
CA ASP A 366 -0.41 27.22 -23.38
C ASP A 366 -0.14 26.29 -22.18
N LYS A 367 0.42 26.83 -21.11
CA LYS A 367 0.73 26.14 -19.85
C LYS A 367 0.20 26.96 -18.69
N LEU A 368 -0.09 26.29 -17.61
CA LEU A 368 -0.39 26.93 -16.34
C LEU A 368 0.84 27.73 -15.87
N GLU A 369 0.64 28.95 -15.43
CA GLU A 369 1.63 29.87 -14.87
C GLU A 369 1.27 30.28 -13.45
N GLU A 370 -0.03 30.36 -13.14
CA GLU A 370 -0.57 30.83 -11.88
C GLU A 370 -1.73 29.99 -11.37
N VAL A 371 -1.82 29.85 -10.06
CA VAL A 371 -2.93 29.21 -9.35
C VAL A 371 -3.58 30.25 -8.45
N LYS A 372 -4.85 30.57 -8.69
CA LYS A 372 -5.66 31.37 -7.77
C LYS A 372 -6.14 30.47 -6.63
N ILE A 373 -5.93 30.91 -5.41
CA ILE A 373 -6.32 30.20 -4.18
C ILE A 373 -7.22 31.07 -3.31
N VAL A 374 -7.97 30.44 -2.41
CA VAL A 374 -8.70 31.08 -1.33
C VAL A 374 -8.36 30.44 0.01
N LYS A 375 -8.47 31.21 1.07
CA LYS A 375 -8.36 30.66 2.43
C LYS A 375 -9.70 30.04 2.86
N MET A 376 -9.59 29.05 3.72
CA MET A 376 -10.72 28.27 4.24
C MET A 376 -10.79 28.41 5.76
N GLU A 377 -11.95 28.22 6.31
CA GLU A 377 -12.14 27.97 7.74
C GLU A 377 -12.95 26.67 7.94
N LEU A 378 -12.88 26.12 9.15
CA LEU A 378 -13.65 24.92 9.50
C LEU A 378 -14.97 25.37 10.14
N GLY A 379 -16.05 25.17 9.42
CA GLY A 379 -17.41 25.40 9.88
C GLY A 379 -17.81 24.56 11.09
N SER A 380 -19.07 24.62 11.49
CA SER A 380 -19.61 23.83 12.58
C SER A 380 -19.51 22.32 12.29
N PRO A 381 -19.32 21.48 13.33
CA PRO A 381 -19.31 20.02 13.16
C PRO A 381 -20.69 19.52 12.74
N ASP A 382 -20.72 18.58 11.79
CA ASP A 382 -21.91 17.82 11.43
C ASP A 382 -22.24 16.73 12.47
N GLU A 383 -23.32 15.97 12.28
CA GLU A 383 -23.75 14.89 13.19
C GLU A 383 -22.66 13.83 13.44
N SER A 384 -21.69 13.69 12.55
CA SER A 384 -20.55 12.81 12.71
C SER A 384 -19.35 13.46 13.41
N GLY A 385 -19.47 14.73 13.81
CA GLY A 385 -18.39 15.53 14.38
C GLY A 385 -17.42 16.10 13.34
N ARG A 386 -17.68 15.91 12.04
CA ARG A 386 -16.82 16.37 10.97
C ARG A 386 -17.14 17.82 10.61
N ARG A 387 -16.12 18.67 10.62
CA ARG A 387 -16.25 20.09 10.20
C ARG A 387 -16.06 20.22 8.70
N LYS A 388 -17.03 20.84 8.03
CA LYS A 388 -16.95 21.16 6.61
C LYS A 388 -16.05 22.39 6.41
N PRO A 389 -15.09 22.37 5.45
CA PRO A 389 -14.34 23.58 5.14
C PRO A 389 -15.22 24.56 4.37
N GLU A 390 -15.16 25.84 4.74
CA GLU A 390 -15.92 26.96 4.17
C GLU A 390 -14.97 28.03 3.66
N ILE A 391 -15.33 28.73 2.59
CA ILE A 391 -14.46 29.75 1.98
C ILE A 391 -14.55 31.03 2.80
N ILE A 392 -13.39 31.63 3.08
CA ILE A 392 -13.30 32.98 3.63
C ILE A 392 -13.40 33.98 2.47
N GLU A 393 -14.40 34.82 2.48
CA GLU A 393 -14.61 35.85 1.43
C GLU A 393 -13.44 36.84 1.39
N ASN A 394 -13.10 37.32 0.18
CA ASN A 394 -12.03 38.28 -0.10
C ASN A 394 -10.62 37.82 0.38
N SER A 395 -10.39 36.50 0.36
CA SER A 395 -9.11 35.89 0.77
C SER A 395 -8.29 35.36 -0.41
N GLU A 396 -8.62 35.83 -1.61
CA GLU A 396 -7.97 35.40 -2.84
C GLU A 396 -6.49 35.79 -2.88
N GLU A 397 -5.65 34.84 -3.24
CA GLU A 397 -4.22 35.02 -3.48
C GLU A 397 -3.83 34.32 -4.79
N ILE A 398 -2.75 34.78 -5.41
CA ILE A 398 -2.20 34.16 -6.62
C ILE A 398 -0.84 33.56 -6.29
N LEU A 399 -0.66 32.29 -6.63
CA LEU A 399 0.59 31.57 -6.50
C LEU A 399 1.16 31.24 -7.88
N LYS A 400 2.41 31.59 -8.15
CA LYS A 400 3.13 31.17 -9.37
C LYS A 400 3.47 29.68 -9.29
N SER A 401 3.29 28.96 -10.39
CA SER A 401 3.59 27.54 -10.47
C SER A 401 4.02 27.10 -11.86
N ASP A 402 5.04 26.27 -11.94
CA ASP A 402 5.52 25.66 -13.18
C ASP A 402 4.98 24.23 -13.35
N LEU A 403 4.45 23.63 -12.28
CA LEU A 403 3.88 22.28 -12.27
C LEU A 403 2.86 22.15 -11.14
N VAL A 404 1.65 21.72 -11.46
CA VAL A 404 0.63 21.34 -10.48
C VAL A 404 0.42 19.83 -10.52
N ILE A 405 0.42 19.21 -9.34
CA ILE A 405 0.18 17.77 -9.19
C ILE A 405 -1.10 17.58 -8.38
N GLU A 406 -2.10 16.97 -8.99
CA GLU A 406 -3.38 16.70 -8.34
C GLU A 406 -3.39 15.36 -7.65
N ALA A 407 -3.40 15.37 -6.32
CA ALA A 407 -3.41 14.19 -5.43
C ALA A 407 -4.75 14.07 -4.69
N LEU A 408 -5.85 14.08 -5.41
CA LEU A 408 -7.23 14.18 -4.92
C LEU A 408 -7.88 12.82 -4.65
N GLY A 409 -7.13 11.73 -4.83
CA GLY A 409 -7.59 10.35 -4.69
C GLY A 409 -8.00 9.74 -6.03
N PHE A 410 -8.57 8.53 -5.95
CA PHE A 410 -8.82 7.70 -7.11
C PHE A 410 -10.25 7.16 -7.12
N GLU A 411 -10.71 6.80 -8.29
CA GLU A 411 -11.98 6.14 -8.58
C GLU A 411 -11.74 4.85 -9.35
N PRO A 412 -12.69 3.90 -9.30
CA PRO A 412 -12.63 2.69 -10.11
C PRO A 412 -12.75 3.04 -11.61
N GLU A 413 -12.08 2.25 -12.44
CA GLU A 413 -12.34 2.21 -13.86
C GLU A 413 -13.66 1.47 -14.14
N ASN A 414 -14.28 1.71 -15.27
CA ASN A 414 -15.56 1.07 -15.64
C ASN A 414 -15.32 -0.36 -16.17
N LEU A 415 -15.08 -1.31 -15.26
CA LEU A 415 -14.77 -2.69 -15.62
C LEU A 415 -15.87 -3.40 -16.43
N PRO A 416 -17.19 -3.22 -16.16
CA PRO A 416 -18.22 -3.78 -17.03
C PRO A 416 -18.06 -3.43 -18.50
N VAL A 417 -17.66 -2.19 -18.79
CA VAL A 417 -17.39 -1.75 -20.17
C VAL A 417 -16.05 -2.30 -20.68
N MET A 418 -14.97 -2.17 -19.90
CA MET A 418 -13.63 -2.61 -20.29
C MET A 418 -13.57 -4.12 -20.57
N PHE A 419 -14.30 -4.92 -19.81
CA PHE A 419 -14.33 -6.37 -19.94
C PHE A 419 -15.43 -6.88 -20.89
N ASN A 420 -16.25 -5.94 -21.43
CA ASN A 420 -17.48 -6.26 -22.19
C ASN A 420 -18.37 -7.27 -21.44
N GLU A 421 -18.53 -7.09 -20.14
CA GLU A 421 -19.29 -7.98 -19.24
C GLU A 421 -20.32 -7.17 -18.42
N SER A 422 -21.46 -6.93 -19.01
CA SER A 422 -22.53 -6.10 -18.41
C SER A 422 -23.20 -6.73 -17.18
N SER A 423 -23.00 -8.01 -16.94
CA SER A 423 -23.50 -8.70 -15.75
C SER A 423 -22.66 -8.46 -14.49
N LEU A 424 -21.46 -7.85 -14.62
CA LEU A 424 -20.68 -7.37 -13.48
C LEU A 424 -21.36 -6.15 -12.85
N ASN A 425 -22.03 -6.35 -11.72
CA ASN A 425 -22.69 -5.28 -11.00
C ASN A 425 -21.70 -4.37 -10.27
N VAL A 426 -21.95 -3.06 -10.32
CA VAL A 426 -21.16 -2.05 -9.62
C VAL A 426 -22.00 -1.28 -8.59
N THR A 427 -21.34 -0.67 -7.62
CA THR A 427 -21.97 0.26 -6.66
C THR A 427 -22.17 1.62 -7.32
N LYS A 428 -22.85 2.53 -6.63
CA LYS A 428 -22.98 3.92 -7.06
C LYS A 428 -21.63 4.68 -7.19
N TRP A 429 -20.56 4.12 -6.61
CA TRP A 429 -19.20 4.67 -6.70
C TRP A 429 -18.34 3.98 -7.77
N GLY A 430 -18.91 3.05 -8.54
CA GLY A 430 -18.20 2.33 -9.59
C GLY A 430 -17.40 1.10 -9.12
N THR A 431 -17.29 0.85 -7.81
CA THR A 431 -16.64 -0.37 -7.29
C THR A 431 -17.48 -1.62 -7.57
N LEU A 432 -16.84 -2.76 -7.76
CA LEU A 432 -17.55 -4.03 -7.97
C LEU A 432 -18.38 -4.42 -6.73
N LYS A 433 -19.60 -4.83 -6.96
CA LYS A 433 -20.44 -5.44 -5.92
C LYS A 433 -20.05 -6.91 -5.75
N VAL A 434 -19.87 -7.31 -4.49
CA VAL A 434 -19.65 -8.70 -4.11
C VAL A 434 -20.61 -9.11 -3.00
N ASP A 435 -20.89 -10.40 -2.91
CA ASP A 435 -21.46 -10.98 -1.69
C ASP A 435 -20.36 -11.04 -0.62
N TYR A 436 -20.50 -10.24 0.43
CA TYR A 436 -19.50 -10.16 1.51
C TYR A 436 -19.31 -11.46 2.31
N LYS A 437 -20.16 -12.47 2.10
CA LYS A 437 -20.00 -13.80 2.72
C LYS A 437 -18.97 -14.66 2.00
N ASN A 438 -18.72 -14.40 0.71
CA ASN A 438 -17.84 -15.23 -0.11
C ASN A 438 -16.99 -14.46 -1.13
N LEU A 439 -17.12 -13.13 -1.19
CA LEU A 439 -16.43 -12.21 -2.10
C LEU A 439 -16.67 -12.53 -3.60
N MET A 440 -17.73 -13.28 -3.93
CA MET A 440 -18.12 -13.55 -5.31
C MET A 440 -18.91 -12.36 -5.88
N THR A 441 -18.67 -12.03 -7.12
CA THR A 441 -19.40 -10.97 -7.86
C THR A 441 -20.79 -11.47 -8.27
N SER A 442 -21.50 -10.70 -9.08
CA SER A 442 -22.76 -11.13 -9.73
C SER A 442 -22.55 -12.20 -10.81
N VAL A 443 -21.32 -12.55 -11.16
CA VAL A 443 -20.95 -13.56 -12.14
C VAL A 443 -20.42 -14.78 -11.41
N ASP A 444 -21.02 -15.95 -11.67
CA ASP A 444 -20.63 -17.20 -11.01
C ASP A 444 -19.18 -17.58 -11.31
N GLY A 445 -18.43 -17.99 -10.28
CA GLY A 445 -16.99 -18.31 -10.36
C GLY A 445 -16.08 -17.10 -10.50
N VAL A 446 -16.62 -15.88 -10.47
CA VAL A 446 -15.85 -14.63 -10.53
C VAL A 446 -15.90 -13.92 -9.20
N PHE A 447 -14.73 -13.71 -8.62
CA PHE A 447 -14.52 -13.07 -7.31
C PHE A 447 -13.83 -11.72 -7.48
N ALA A 448 -13.92 -10.86 -6.47
CA ALA A 448 -13.18 -9.60 -6.48
C ALA A 448 -12.60 -9.26 -5.10
N ALA A 449 -11.44 -8.61 -5.08
CA ALA A 449 -10.71 -8.29 -3.87
C ALA A 449 -9.91 -6.97 -3.99
N GLY A 450 -9.67 -6.33 -2.85
CA GLY A 450 -8.88 -5.09 -2.78
C GLY A 450 -9.68 -3.85 -3.17
N ASP A 451 -8.97 -2.82 -3.64
CA ASP A 451 -9.55 -1.49 -3.84
C ASP A 451 -10.67 -1.44 -4.88
N ILE A 452 -10.70 -2.38 -5.83
CA ILE A 452 -11.82 -2.46 -6.80
C ILE A 452 -13.16 -2.76 -6.12
N VAL A 453 -13.14 -3.32 -4.92
CA VAL A 453 -14.32 -3.58 -4.07
C VAL A 453 -14.49 -2.49 -3.00
N ARG A 454 -13.40 -2.13 -2.32
CA ARG A 454 -13.41 -1.18 -1.16
C ARG A 454 -13.40 0.29 -1.56
N GLY A 455 -12.92 0.62 -2.75
CA GLY A 455 -12.37 1.92 -3.07
C GLY A 455 -10.91 2.05 -2.59
N ALA A 456 -10.24 3.15 -2.89
CA ALA A 456 -8.85 3.40 -2.51
C ALA A 456 -8.64 3.18 -1.00
N SER A 457 -7.73 2.27 -0.64
CA SER A 457 -7.50 1.85 0.73
C SER A 457 -6.01 1.55 1.01
N LEU A 458 -5.71 1.01 2.18
CA LEU A 458 -4.35 0.67 2.57
C LEU A 458 -3.90 -0.66 1.97
N VAL A 459 -2.61 -0.79 1.68
CA VAL A 459 -1.99 -2.04 1.17
C VAL A 459 -2.36 -3.24 2.05
N VAL A 460 -2.34 -3.07 3.36
CA VAL A 460 -2.67 -4.14 4.33
C VAL A 460 -4.11 -4.64 4.19
N TRP A 461 -5.07 -3.79 3.77
CA TRP A 461 -6.43 -4.21 3.44
C TRP A 461 -6.49 -5.00 2.15
N GLY A 462 -5.70 -4.61 1.14
CA GLY A 462 -5.57 -5.38 -0.09
C GLY A 462 -5.02 -6.80 0.17
N ILE A 463 -3.99 -6.91 1.03
CA ILE A 463 -3.44 -8.22 1.44
C ILE A 463 -4.52 -9.05 2.13
N LYS A 464 -5.27 -8.46 3.08
CA LYS A 464 -6.37 -9.15 3.76
C LYS A 464 -7.40 -9.69 2.79
N ASP A 465 -7.89 -8.85 1.88
CA ASP A 465 -8.92 -9.25 0.92
C ASP A 465 -8.42 -10.36 -0.02
N GLY A 466 -7.14 -10.30 -0.43
CA GLY A 466 -6.51 -11.35 -1.21
C GLY A 466 -6.45 -12.69 -0.47
N ARG A 467 -6.15 -12.67 0.83
CA ARG A 467 -6.19 -13.88 1.68
C ARG A 467 -7.59 -14.43 1.82
N ASP A 468 -8.54 -13.55 2.12
CA ASP A 468 -9.95 -13.96 2.35
C ASP A 468 -10.55 -14.56 1.08
N VAL A 469 -10.35 -13.92 -0.08
CA VAL A 469 -10.89 -14.41 -1.36
C VAL A 469 -10.30 -15.76 -1.75
N ALA A 470 -9.03 -16.01 -1.45
CA ALA A 470 -8.41 -17.31 -1.71
C ALA A 470 -9.10 -18.45 -0.94
N GLY A 471 -9.45 -18.20 0.34
CA GLY A 471 -10.23 -19.16 1.13
C GLY A 471 -11.61 -19.44 0.56
N HIS A 472 -12.30 -18.40 0.08
CA HIS A 472 -13.63 -18.55 -0.54
C HIS A 472 -13.58 -19.28 -1.89
N ILE A 473 -12.58 -19.01 -2.72
CA ILE A 473 -12.35 -19.74 -3.97
C ILE A 473 -12.07 -21.22 -3.68
N HIS A 474 -11.27 -21.50 -2.67
CA HIS A 474 -11.01 -22.88 -2.26
C HIS A 474 -12.30 -23.64 -1.90
N GLN A 475 -13.19 -23.00 -1.13
CA GLN A 475 -14.50 -23.58 -0.79
C GLN A 475 -15.37 -23.77 -2.02
N PHE A 476 -15.41 -22.82 -2.94
CA PHE A 476 -16.18 -22.88 -4.18
C PHE A 476 -15.73 -24.04 -5.07
N LEU A 477 -14.43 -24.15 -5.34
CA LEU A 477 -13.86 -25.18 -6.21
C LEU A 477 -14.02 -26.58 -5.62
N ASN A 478 -13.91 -26.75 -4.30
CA ASN A 478 -14.14 -28.05 -3.65
C ASN A 478 -15.61 -28.49 -3.75
N LYS A 479 -16.57 -27.58 -3.56
CA LYS A 479 -18.00 -27.89 -3.73
C LYS A 479 -18.32 -28.33 -5.15
N ASN A 480 -17.72 -27.75 -6.16
CA ASN A 480 -17.92 -28.12 -7.56
C ASN A 480 -17.38 -29.53 -7.86
N ILE A 481 -16.23 -29.90 -7.26
CA ILE A 481 -15.70 -31.27 -7.37
C ILE A 481 -16.69 -32.29 -6.79
N GLU A 482 -17.21 -32.02 -5.58
CA GLU A 482 -18.17 -32.94 -4.93
C GLU A 482 -19.46 -33.08 -5.71
N LYS A 483 -19.97 -31.97 -6.27
CA LYS A 483 -21.16 -31.98 -7.13
C LYS A 483 -20.94 -32.81 -8.38
N ASN A 484 -19.81 -32.62 -9.08
CA ASN A 484 -19.49 -33.38 -10.29
C ASN A 484 -19.29 -34.88 -10.00
N LYS A 485 -18.72 -35.26 -8.86
CA LYS A 485 -18.58 -36.66 -8.45
C LYS A 485 -19.93 -37.33 -8.18
N ARG A 486 -20.91 -36.59 -7.66
CA ARG A 486 -22.29 -37.15 -7.44
C ARG A 486 -22.99 -37.39 -8.77
N VAL A 487 -22.89 -36.46 -9.71
CA VAL A 487 -23.51 -36.62 -11.07
C VAL A 487 -22.91 -37.77 -11.88
N VAL A 488 -21.63 -38.10 -11.67
CA VAL A 488 -20.98 -39.23 -12.37
C VAL A 488 -21.34 -40.58 -11.74
N ASN A 489 -21.77 -40.58 -10.47
CA ASN A 489 -22.13 -41.80 -9.73
C ASN A 489 -23.66 -42.07 -9.71
N GLU A 490 -24.47 -41.19 -10.29
CA GLU A 490 -25.89 -41.40 -10.64
C GLU A 490 -26.03 -41.82 -12.12
#